data_95f1b69c81a5f01dbc194d6e0c20d7a8
#
_entry.id   95f1b69c81a5f01dbc194d6e0c20d7a8
#
_cell.length_a   1.000
_cell.length_b   1.000
_cell.length_c   1.000
_cell.angle_alpha   90.00
_cell.angle_beta   90.00
_cell.angle_gamma   90.00
#
_symmetry.space_group_name_H-M   'P 1'
#
loop_
_entity.id
_entity.type
_entity.pdbx_description
1 polymer ?
#
loop_
_entity_poly.entity_id
_entity_poly.type
_entity_poly.pdbx_seq_one_letter_code
_entity_poly.pdbx_strand_id
1 'polypeptide(L)' 'MKYKIGELAKLLNISTNTVRRYENQGYIHAVRNEDSGYRYYDEDGVFDITNIRLLRKYGFPHEKLLEMQSYTI' A
#
# COMPACT_ATOMS: atom_id res chain seq x y z
N MET A 1 -0.90 -13.76 3.93
CA MET A 1 0.12 -14.05 2.93
C MET A 1 1.14 -12.91 2.89
N LYS A 2 2.40 -13.22 2.64
CA LYS A 2 3.48 -12.23 2.68
C LYS A 2 4.00 -11.98 1.27
N TYR A 3 4.07 -10.71 0.89
CA TYR A 3 4.54 -10.30 -0.44
C TYR A 3 5.79 -9.44 -0.30
N LYS A 4 6.82 -9.75 -1.06
CA LYS A 4 7.93 -8.81 -1.26
C LYS A 4 7.46 -7.70 -2.18
N ILE A 5 8.17 -6.56 -2.16
CA ILE A 5 7.76 -5.40 -2.96
C ILE A 5 7.56 -5.74 -4.43
N GLY A 6 8.46 -6.55 -5.00
CA GLY A 6 8.35 -6.95 -6.41
C GLY A 6 7.13 -7.83 -6.67
N GLU A 7 6.81 -8.71 -5.73
CA GLU A 7 5.64 -9.57 -5.83
C GLU A 7 4.34 -8.76 -5.74
N LEU A 8 4.29 -7.80 -4.82
CA LEU A 8 3.14 -6.92 -4.65
C LEU A 8 2.92 -6.07 -5.91
N ALA A 9 3.98 -5.49 -6.44
CA ALA A 9 3.93 -4.69 -7.64
C ALA A 9 3.41 -5.50 -8.83
N LYS A 10 3.91 -6.71 -8.99
CA LYS A 10 3.50 -7.61 -10.07
C LYS A 10 2.02 -7.99 -9.93
N LEU A 11 1.60 -8.33 -8.71
CA LEU A 11 0.22 -8.71 -8.42
C LEU A 11 -0.75 -7.60 -8.80
N LEU A 12 -0.38 -6.36 -8.52
CA LEU A 12 -1.24 -5.19 -8.76
C LEU A 12 -0.99 -4.52 -10.11
N ASN A 13 -0.06 -5.06 -10.90
CA ASN A 13 0.31 -4.52 -12.21
C ASN A 13 0.76 -3.05 -12.14
N ILE A 14 1.61 -2.75 -11.18
CA ILE A 14 2.21 -1.44 -10.99
C ILE A 14 3.72 -1.60 -10.81
N SER A 15 4.47 -0.50 -10.86
CA SER A 15 5.91 -0.56 -10.65
C SER A 15 6.25 -0.58 -9.16
N THR A 16 7.44 -1.08 -8.83
CA THR A 16 7.94 -1.03 -7.45
C THR A 16 8.10 0.42 -6.96
N ASN A 17 8.45 1.34 -7.87
CA ASN A 17 8.54 2.75 -7.53
C ASN A 17 7.18 3.31 -7.12
N THR A 18 6.11 2.85 -7.75
CA THR A 18 4.75 3.25 -7.37
C THR A 18 4.41 2.75 -5.97
N VAL A 19 4.78 1.50 -5.64
CA VAL A 19 4.58 0.96 -4.29
C VAL A 19 5.34 1.81 -3.26
N ARG A 20 6.61 2.14 -3.54
CA ARG A 20 7.41 2.98 -2.65
C ARG A 20 6.81 4.35 -2.46
N ARG A 21 6.27 4.93 -3.53
CA ARG A 21 5.61 6.23 -3.46
C ARG A 21 4.40 6.19 -2.53
N TYR A 22 3.58 5.15 -2.63
CA TYR A 22 2.42 5.00 -1.74
C TYR A 22 2.85 4.82 -0.29
N GLU A 23 3.92 4.09 -0.07
CA GLU A 23 4.48 3.93 1.28
C GLU A 23 4.98 5.26 1.82
N ASN A 24 5.72 6.02 1.01
CA ASN A 24 6.24 7.33 1.39
C ASN A 24 5.13 8.34 1.68
N GLN A 25 4.00 8.20 1.01
CA GLN A 25 2.84 9.06 1.22
C GLN A 25 1.99 8.63 2.41
N GLY A 26 2.34 7.53 3.05
CA GLY A 26 1.64 7.05 4.23
C GLY A 26 0.42 6.18 3.97
N TYR A 27 0.17 5.78 2.73
CA TYR A 27 -0.99 4.98 2.39
C TYR A 27 -0.85 3.52 2.80
N ILE A 28 0.36 3.00 2.76
CA ILE A 28 0.64 1.61 3.10
C ILE A 28 1.88 1.54 3.99
N HIS A 29 2.00 0.44 4.70
CA HIS A 29 3.14 0.20 5.59
C HIS A 29 3.68 -1.20 5.36
N ALA A 30 5.00 -1.30 5.22
CA ALA A 30 5.66 -2.58 5.20
C ALA A 30 5.71 -3.15 6.61
N VAL A 31 5.58 -4.46 6.71
CA VAL A 31 5.75 -5.17 7.97
C VAL A 31 7.16 -5.73 7.98
N ARG A 32 7.86 -5.60 9.10
CA ARG A 32 9.21 -6.14 9.26
C ARG A 32 9.13 -7.52 9.89
N ASN A 33 9.76 -8.51 9.27
CA ASN A 33 9.90 -9.83 9.85
C ASN A 33 10.92 -9.75 10.98
N GLU A 34 10.54 -10.14 12.19
CA GLU A 34 11.38 -10.03 13.38
C GLU A 34 12.63 -10.89 13.30
N ASP A 35 12.52 -12.06 12.68
CA ASP A 35 13.63 -13.01 12.62
C ASP A 35 14.67 -12.63 11.56
N SER A 36 14.20 -12.26 10.36
CA SER A 36 15.09 -11.99 9.24
C SER A 36 15.40 -10.51 9.04
N GLY A 37 14.56 -9.63 9.56
CA GLY A 37 14.64 -8.20 9.33
C GLY A 37 14.15 -7.76 7.96
N TYR A 38 13.71 -8.69 7.12
CA TYR A 38 13.19 -8.35 5.79
C TYR A 38 11.81 -7.73 5.89
N ARG A 39 11.55 -6.79 4.99
CA ARG A 39 10.24 -6.16 4.87
C ARG A 39 9.35 -6.97 3.94
N TYR A 40 8.06 -7.02 4.29
CA TYR A 40 7.05 -7.61 3.43
C TYR A 40 5.76 -6.83 3.53
N TYR A 41 4.84 -7.10 2.61
CA TYR A 41 3.49 -6.53 2.63
C TYR A 41 2.51 -7.68 2.75
N ASP A 42 1.39 -7.44 3.41
CA ASP A 42 0.34 -8.45 3.58
C ASP A 42 -0.91 -8.07 2.80
N GLU A 43 -2.00 -8.75 3.07
CA GLU A 43 -3.28 -8.50 2.41
C GLU A 43 -3.77 -7.08 2.64
N ASP A 44 -3.45 -6.49 3.78
CA ASP A 44 -3.82 -5.10 4.07
C ASP A 44 -3.17 -4.15 3.08
N GLY A 45 -1.92 -4.40 2.71
CA GLY A 45 -1.22 -3.62 1.69
C GLY A 45 -1.89 -3.73 0.33
N VAL A 46 -2.29 -4.93 -0.05
CA VAL A 46 -3.01 -5.16 -1.31
C VAL A 46 -4.33 -4.40 -1.31
N PHE A 47 -5.09 -4.54 -0.24
CA PHE A 47 -6.39 -3.88 -0.09
C PHE A 47 -6.24 -2.36 -0.13
N ASP A 48 -5.29 -1.83 0.61
CA ASP A 48 -5.08 -0.38 0.72
C ASP A 48 -4.72 0.23 -0.63
N ILE A 49 -3.78 -0.38 -1.36
CA ILE A 49 -3.38 0.13 -2.68
C ILE A 49 -4.56 0.08 -3.66
N THR A 50 -5.28 -1.04 -3.68
CA THR A 50 -6.43 -1.20 -4.57
C THR A 50 -7.47 -0.13 -4.27
N ASN A 51 -7.76 0.10 -3.01
CA ASN A 51 -8.75 1.07 -2.57
C ASN A 51 -8.34 2.51 -2.93
N ILE A 52 -7.08 2.84 -2.70
CA ILE A 52 -6.54 4.16 -3.02
C ILE A 52 -6.60 4.43 -4.52
N ARG A 53 -6.22 3.47 -5.33
CA ARG A 53 -6.26 3.62 -6.79
C ARG A 53 -7.69 3.84 -7.28
N LEU A 54 -8.64 3.13 -6.69
CA LEU A 54 -10.06 3.27 -7.03
C LEU A 54 -10.57 4.66 -6.65
N LEU A 55 -10.28 5.12 -5.44
CA LEU A 55 -10.74 6.41 -4.95
C LEU A 55 -10.10 7.57 -5.72
N ARG A 56 -8.81 7.46 -6.08
CA ARG A 56 -8.14 8.45 -6.91
C ARG A 56 -8.78 8.54 -8.29
N LYS A 57 -9.22 7.43 -8.83
CA LYS A 57 -9.93 7.38 -10.11
C LYS A 57 -11.22 8.20 -10.04
N TYR A 58 -11.87 8.26 -8.89
CA TYR A 58 -13.07 9.05 -8.68
C TYR A 58 -12.77 10.50 -8.28
N GLY A 59 -11.51 10.90 -8.26
CA GLY A 59 -11.13 12.29 -8.05
C GLY A 59 -10.88 12.71 -6.60
N PHE A 60 -10.79 11.77 -5.67
CA PHE A 60 -10.49 12.11 -4.27
C PHE A 60 -9.04 12.60 -4.15
N PRO A 61 -8.79 13.75 -3.49
CA PRO A 61 -7.43 14.24 -3.30
C PRO A 61 -6.68 13.45 -2.24
N HIS A 62 -5.35 13.59 -2.24
CA HIS A 62 -4.45 12.88 -1.34
C HIS A 62 -4.82 13.06 0.13
N GLU A 63 -5.04 14.30 0.57
CA GLU A 63 -5.38 14.60 1.96
C GLU A 63 -6.65 13.89 2.40
N LYS A 64 -7.63 13.83 1.50
CA LYS A 64 -8.91 13.18 1.80
C LYS A 64 -8.74 11.67 1.96
N LEU A 65 -7.87 11.06 1.15
CA LEU A 65 -7.61 9.63 1.24
C LEU A 65 -6.96 9.26 2.57
N LEU A 66 -5.99 10.04 3.03
CA LEU A 66 -5.34 9.82 4.32
C LEU A 66 -6.34 10.00 5.47
N GLU A 67 -7.18 11.01 5.38
CA GLU A 67 -8.23 11.26 6.37
C GLU A 67 -9.19 10.07 6.45
N MET A 68 -9.61 9.54 5.31
CA MET A 68 -10.52 8.40 5.27
C MET A 68 -9.89 7.14 5.88
N GLN A 69 -8.60 6.93 5.69
CA GLN A 69 -7.89 5.80 6.29
C GLN A 69 -7.88 5.87 7.81
N SER A 70 -7.80 7.08 8.37
CA SER A 70 -7.77 7.25 9.83
C SER A 70 -9.08 6.87 10.51
N TYR A 71 -10.16 6.74 9.77
CA TYR A 71 -11.45 6.29 10.29
C TYR A 71 -11.65 4.80 10.19
N THR A 72 -10.70 4.08 9.62
CA THR A 72 -10.78 2.62 9.51
C THR A 72 -10.42 2.01 10.85
N ILE A 73 -11.32 1.27 11.41
CA ILE A 73 -11.13 0.62 12.70
C ILE A 73 -10.78 -0.84 12.48
#